data_9da8aa094254e41fd34455ad0474f60c
#
_entry.id   9da8aa094254e41fd34455ad0474f60c
#
_cell.length_a   1.000
_cell.length_b   1.000
_cell.length_c   1.000
_cell.angle_alpha   90.00
_cell.angle_beta   90.00
_cell.angle_gamma   90.00
#
_symmetry.space_group_name_H-M   'P 1'
#
loop_
_entity.id
_entity.type
_entity.pdbx_description
1 polymer ?
#
loop_
_entity_poly.entity_id
_entity_poly.type
_entity_poly.pdbx_seq_one_letter_code
_entity_poly.pdbx_strand_id
1 'polypeptide(L)'
;DGKMATGWLKLGSTWYYLNGSGAMATGWLKLGSTWYYLNGSGAMQTGWQTIGKYKYYFYDSGAMASGCWVDDCYLTSSGAMAVKQWIGDKYVGADGHYVSTVMKWPCPAYTRVSSDFGYRDKPTSGASSYHQGVDLAAPKNSLILAAAGGTIINASSHYEMGNYVEIDHGHGLHTIYMHMESRASSAKKGTKVSAGDVIGYVGQTGVATGYHLHFGVSVNGTYVSPWNYIPDPR
;
A
#
# COMPACT_ATOMS: atom_id res chain seq x y z
N ASP A 1 23.33 -19.10 48.54
CA ASP A 1 24.64 -19.49 47.94
C ASP A 1 25.57 -18.30 47.71
N GLY A 2 25.18 -17.06 47.84
CA GLY A 2 26.01 -15.88 47.57
C GLY A 2 26.56 -15.75 46.14
N LYS A 3 26.17 -16.61 45.20
CA LYS A 3 26.57 -16.53 43.80
C LYS A 3 25.82 -15.38 43.10
N MET A 4 26.60 -14.51 42.50
CA MET A 4 26.05 -13.43 41.65
C MET A 4 25.30 -14.03 40.47
N ALA A 5 24.05 -13.64 40.30
CA ALA A 5 23.25 -14.03 39.13
C ALA A 5 23.74 -13.29 37.88
N THR A 6 23.80 -13.99 36.75
CA THR A 6 24.10 -13.44 35.41
C THR A 6 23.21 -14.10 34.37
N GLY A 7 23.01 -13.45 33.22
CA GLY A 7 22.14 -13.93 32.18
C GLY A 7 20.67 -13.63 32.46
N TRP A 8 19.77 -14.40 31.85
CA TRP A 8 18.33 -14.21 31.99
C TRP A 8 17.85 -14.60 33.40
N LEU A 9 17.08 -13.70 34.01
CA LEU A 9 16.48 -13.87 35.33
C LEU A 9 14.98 -13.61 35.24
N LYS A 10 14.15 -14.55 35.68
CA LYS A 10 12.69 -14.39 35.76
C LYS A 10 12.30 -14.05 37.18
N LEU A 11 11.61 -12.91 37.36
CA LEU A 11 11.00 -12.52 38.62
C LEU A 11 9.49 -12.36 38.43
N GLY A 12 8.73 -13.25 39.04
CA GLY A 12 7.31 -13.35 38.77
C GLY A 12 7.03 -13.71 37.29
N SER A 13 6.30 -12.87 36.59
CA SER A 13 6.03 -13.02 35.14
C SER A 13 7.03 -12.28 34.25
N THR A 14 7.95 -11.50 34.82
CA THR A 14 8.82 -10.59 34.07
C THR A 14 10.23 -11.15 33.94
N TRP A 15 10.79 -11.05 32.74
CA TRP A 15 12.17 -11.39 32.45
C TRP A 15 13.09 -10.16 32.51
N TYR A 16 14.27 -10.33 33.07
CA TYR A 16 15.36 -9.37 33.15
C TYR A 16 16.64 -10.01 32.63
N TYR A 17 17.61 -9.21 32.22
CA TYR A 17 18.94 -9.71 31.84
C TYR A 17 20.04 -9.05 32.71
N LEU A 18 20.87 -9.85 33.32
CA LEU A 18 22.01 -9.43 34.10
C LEU A 18 23.30 -9.70 33.31
N ASN A 19 24.12 -8.70 33.10
CA ASN A 19 25.41 -8.86 32.41
C ASN A 19 26.41 -9.68 33.21
N GLY A 20 27.63 -9.90 32.67
CA GLY A 20 28.67 -10.68 33.35
C GLY A 20 29.14 -10.12 34.71
N SER A 21 28.88 -8.85 34.99
CA SER A 21 29.12 -8.20 36.29
C SER A 21 27.90 -8.21 37.22
N GLY A 22 26.80 -8.87 36.83
CA GLY A 22 25.53 -8.88 37.57
C GLY A 22 24.72 -7.60 37.44
N ALA A 23 25.16 -6.63 36.68
CA ALA A 23 24.39 -5.41 36.45
C ALA A 23 23.22 -5.66 35.48
N MET A 24 22.03 -5.10 35.83
CA MET A 24 20.83 -5.20 35.01
C MET A 24 20.99 -4.44 33.70
N ALA A 25 20.71 -5.09 32.58
CA ALA A 25 20.67 -4.48 31.27
C ALA A 25 19.35 -3.69 31.05
N THR A 26 19.46 -2.60 30.30
CA THR A 26 18.31 -1.80 29.79
C THR A 26 18.54 -1.40 28.35
N GLY A 27 17.48 -1.09 27.62
CA GLY A 27 17.56 -0.73 26.21
C GLY A 27 17.78 -1.95 25.31
N TRP A 28 18.45 -1.73 24.19
CA TRP A 28 18.74 -2.79 23.21
C TRP A 28 19.79 -3.77 23.70
N LEU A 29 19.48 -5.05 23.63
CA LEU A 29 20.35 -6.14 24.01
C LEU A 29 20.51 -7.11 22.84
N LYS A 30 21.76 -7.40 22.44
CA LYS A 30 22.07 -8.40 21.42
C LYS A 30 22.73 -9.61 22.06
N LEU A 31 22.13 -10.78 21.89
CA LEU A 31 22.69 -12.06 22.32
C LEU A 31 22.83 -12.99 21.11
N GLY A 32 24.06 -13.24 20.70
CA GLY A 32 24.34 -13.92 19.44
C GLY A 32 23.81 -13.13 18.25
N SER A 33 22.91 -13.71 17.45
CA SER A 33 22.23 -13.06 16.32
C SER A 33 20.89 -12.41 16.69
N THR A 34 20.38 -12.61 17.92
CA THR A 34 19.05 -12.21 18.35
C THR A 34 19.08 -10.89 19.11
N TRP A 35 18.18 -9.99 18.75
CA TRP A 35 17.96 -8.74 19.46
C TRP A 35 16.77 -8.84 20.41
N TYR A 36 16.91 -8.19 21.56
CA TYR A 36 15.90 -8.02 22.60
C TYR A 36 15.81 -6.54 22.98
N TYR A 37 14.72 -6.14 23.61
CA TYR A 37 14.60 -4.81 24.19
C TYR A 37 14.12 -4.89 25.64
N LEU A 38 14.84 -4.21 26.51
CA LEU A 38 14.55 -4.09 27.93
C LEU A 38 14.18 -2.64 28.22
N ASN A 39 13.05 -2.40 28.85
CA ASN A 39 12.65 -1.03 29.17
C ASN A 39 13.57 -0.38 30.24
N GLY A 40 13.28 0.88 30.64
CA GLY A 40 14.08 1.59 31.63
C GLY A 40 14.14 0.93 33.01
N SER A 41 13.20 0.05 33.34
CA SER A 41 13.20 -0.77 34.56
C SER A 41 13.87 -2.13 34.38
N GLY A 42 14.45 -2.41 33.20
CA GLY A 42 15.10 -3.68 32.86
C GLY A 42 14.14 -4.78 32.44
N ALA A 43 12.85 -4.54 32.40
CA ALA A 43 11.86 -5.55 32.02
C ALA A 43 11.92 -5.82 30.51
N MET A 44 12.07 -7.12 30.12
CA MET A 44 12.03 -7.57 28.73
C MET A 44 10.68 -7.25 28.09
N GLN A 45 10.72 -6.65 26.91
CA GLN A 45 9.53 -6.28 26.17
C GLN A 45 9.12 -7.36 25.16
N THR A 46 7.81 -7.52 24.96
CA THR A 46 7.18 -8.41 23.99
C THR A 46 6.07 -7.67 23.23
N GLY A 47 5.59 -8.24 22.12
CA GLY A 47 4.58 -7.62 21.26
C GLY A 47 5.08 -6.38 20.54
N TRP A 48 4.16 -5.54 20.10
CA TRP A 48 4.49 -4.29 19.42
C TRP A 48 5.03 -3.24 20.38
N GLN A 49 6.18 -2.67 20.03
CA GLN A 49 6.86 -1.63 20.81
C GLN A 49 7.22 -0.44 19.91
N THR A 50 6.98 0.77 20.38
CA THR A 50 7.49 2.00 19.73
C THR A 50 8.78 2.42 20.45
N ILE A 51 9.90 2.37 19.72
CA ILE A 51 11.22 2.70 20.25
C ILE A 51 11.80 3.82 19.38
N GLY A 52 11.93 5.02 19.95
CA GLY A 52 12.25 6.22 19.20
C GLY A 52 11.12 6.54 18.19
N LYS A 53 11.45 6.63 16.90
CA LYS A 53 10.50 6.93 15.82
C LYS A 53 10.00 5.69 15.06
N TYR A 54 10.43 4.50 15.44
CA TYR A 54 10.11 3.26 14.75
C TYR A 54 9.28 2.33 15.61
N LYS A 55 8.44 1.48 14.96
CA LYS A 55 7.76 0.35 15.59
C LYS A 55 8.55 -0.92 15.34
N TYR A 56 8.58 -1.79 16.36
CA TYR A 56 9.22 -3.12 16.36
C TYR A 56 8.25 -4.14 16.92
N TYR A 57 8.46 -5.40 16.58
CA TYR A 57 7.73 -6.50 17.19
C TYR A 57 8.69 -7.49 17.85
N PHE A 58 8.34 -7.90 19.07
CA PHE A 58 9.08 -8.91 19.84
C PHE A 58 8.15 -10.08 20.13
N TYR A 59 8.59 -11.28 19.80
CA TYR A 59 7.84 -12.50 20.12
C TYR A 59 7.73 -12.68 21.64
N ASP A 60 6.89 -13.63 22.10
CA ASP A 60 6.76 -13.95 23.55
C ASP A 60 8.08 -14.38 24.19
N SER A 61 9.01 -14.90 23.40
CA SER A 61 10.39 -15.19 23.82
C SER A 61 11.24 -13.94 24.07
N GLY A 62 10.75 -12.74 23.75
CA GLY A 62 11.47 -11.48 23.72
C GLY A 62 12.33 -11.26 22.46
N ALA A 63 12.46 -12.24 21.58
CA ALA A 63 13.25 -12.12 20.36
C ALA A 63 12.59 -11.14 19.37
N MET A 64 13.39 -10.20 18.82
CA MET A 64 12.92 -9.24 17.83
C MET A 64 12.61 -9.92 16.49
N ALA A 65 11.45 -9.66 15.93
CA ALA A 65 11.10 -10.03 14.56
C ALA A 65 11.88 -9.17 13.55
N SER A 66 12.41 -9.78 12.50
CA SER A 66 13.09 -9.07 11.41
C SER A 66 13.05 -9.87 10.11
N GLY A 67 12.98 -9.16 8.98
CA GLY A 67 12.92 -9.75 7.64
C GLY A 67 11.66 -10.60 7.39
N CYS A 68 10.56 -10.36 8.10
CA CYS A 68 9.37 -11.19 8.06
C CYS A 68 8.08 -10.38 8.22
N TRP A 69 6.95 -11.01 7.86
CA TRP A 69 5.62 -10.50 8.13
C TRP A 69 5.16 -10.94 9.53
N VAL A 70 4.57 -10.00 10.25
CA VAL A 70 3.82 -10.23 11.49
C VAL A 70 2.44 -9.63 11.26
N ASP A 71 1.42 -10.46 11.23
CA ASP A 71 0.09 -10.11 10.73
C ASP A 71 0.19 -9.51 9.32
N ASP A 72 -0.25 -8.29 9.11
CA ASP A 72 -0.20 -7.54 7.86
C ASP A 72 0.91 -6.46 7.83
N CYS A 73 1.82 -6.47 8.79
CA CYS A 73 2.96 -5.56 8.88
C CYS A 73 4.29 -6.27 8.58
N TYR A 74 5.14 -5.66 7.77
CA TYR A 74 6.47 -6.21 7.48
C TYR A 74 7.55 -5.58 8.36
N LEU A 75 8.34 -6.42 9.04
CA LEU A 75 9.53 -6.01 9.77
C LEU A 75 10.74 -6.13 8.84
N THR A 76 11.44 -5.02 8.60
CA THR A 76 12.65 -4.98 7.77
C THR A 76 13.78 -5.82 8.38
N SER A 77 14.89 -5.98 7.66
CA SER A 77 16.09 -6.66 8.21
C SER A 77 16.64 -6.00 9.47
N SER A 78 16.38 -4.70 9.69
CA SER A 78 16.73 -3.99 10.93
C SER A 78 15.72 -4.20 12.06
N GLY A 79 14.62 -4.93 11.82
CA GLY A 79 13.51 -5.12 12.74
C GLY A 79 12.49 -3.97 12.78
N ALA A 80 12.78 -2.82 12.16
CA ALA A 80 11.84 -1.72 12.09
C ALA A 80 10.66 -2.05 11.15
N MET A 81 9.44 -1.70 11.56
CA MET A 81 8.26 -1.85 10.71
C MET A 81 8.41 -1.02 9.43
N ALA A 82 8.20 -1.66 8.29
CA ALA A 82 8.20 -1.02 6.99
C ALA A 82 7.00 -0.09 6.85
N VAL A 83 7.19 1.07 6.22
CA VAL A 83 6.13 2.01 5.88
C VAL A 83 6.38 2.60 4.50
N LYS A 84 5.31 2.86 3.73
CA LYS A 84 5.37 3.50 2.40
C LYS A 84 6.38 2.85 1.45
N GLN A 85 6.44 1.52 1.40
CA GLN A 85 7.39 0.81 0.55
C GLN A 85 6.85 -0.52 0.04
N TRP A 86 7.47 -1.00 -1.04
CA TRP A 86 7.24 -2.32 -1.60
C TRP A 86 8.08 -3.38 -0.90
N ILE A 87 7.46 -4.52 -0.62
CA ILE A 87 8.09 -5.74 -0.10
C ILE A 87 7.77 -6.86 -1.10
N GLY A 88 8.65 -7.03 -2.08
CA GLY A 88 8.34 -7.85 -3.25
C GLY A 88 7.19 -7.23 -4.05
N ASP A 89 6.11 -7.98 -4.24
CA ASP A 89 4.87 -7.58 -4.91
C ASP A 89 3.81 -6.94 -3.98
N LYS A 90 4.12 -6.81 -2.69
CA LYS A 90 3.20 -6.30 -1.67
C LYS A 90 3.58 -4.89 -1.25
N TYR A 91 2.63 -3.98 -1.24
CA TYR A 91 2.84 -2.62 -0.74
C TYR A 91 2.38 -2.49 0.71
N VAL A 92 3.19 -1.85 1.56
CA VAL A 92 2.80 -1.44 2.90
C VAL A 92 2.56 0.07 2.94
N GLY A 93 1.42 0.47 3.49
CA GLY A 93 0.96 1.85 3.57
C GLY A 93 1.75 2.72 4.56
N ALA A 94 1.26 3.94 4.76
CA ALA A 94 1.88 4.90 5.68
C ALA A 94 1.78 4.48 7.14
N ASP A 95 0.79 3.68 7.48
CA ASP A 95 0.54 3.09 8.80
C ASP A 95 1.30 1.77 9.02
N GLY A 96 2.00 1.26 7.98
CA GLY A 96 2.77 0.03 7.99
C GLY A 96 1.98 -1.24 7.69
N HIS A 97 0.66 -1.13 7.45
CA HIS A 97 -0.18 -2.27 7.10
C HIS A 97 -0.11 -2.60 5.60
N TYR A 98 -0.26 -3.88 5.28
CA TYR A 98 -0.36 -4.36 3.91
C TYR A 98 -1.61 -3.81 3.23
N VAL A 99 -1.41 -3.20 2.07
CA VAL A 99 -2.52 -2.77 1.21
C VAL A 99 -2.80 -3.89 0.21
N SER A 100 -4.01 -4.47 0.25
CA SER A 100 -4.38 -5.53 -0.71
C SER A 100 -4.29 -5.01 -2.13
N THR A 101 -3.49 -5.69 -2.98
CA THR A 101 -3.25 -5.31 -4.37
C THR A 101 -4.20 -5.98 -5.36
N VAL A 102 -5.05 -6.89 -4.91
CA VAL A 102 -5.97 -7.61 -5.81
C VAL A 102 -7.20 -6.74 -6.09
N MET A 103 -7.13 -5.98 -7.17
CA MET A 103 -8.24 -5.21 -7.70
C MET A 103 -8.97 -5.99 -8.79
N LYS A 104 -10.28 -5.74 -8.93
CA LYS A 104 -11.07 -6.24 -10.06
C LYS A 104 -10.70 -5.50 -11.34
N TRP A 105 -10.84 -6.19 -12.46
CA TRP A 105 -10.64 -5.60 -13.78
C TRP A 105 -11.63 -4.44 -14.02
N PRO A 106 -11.14 -3.22 -14.34
CA PRO A 106 -11.99 -2.03 -14.36
C PRO A 106 -12.80 -1.85 -15.66
N CYS A 107 -12.44 -2.57 -16.73
CA CYS A 107 -13.06 -2.42 -18.06
C CYS A 107 -13.35 -3.79 -18.69
N PRO A 108 -14.48 -4.44 -18.36
CA PRO A 108 -14.78 -5.81 -18.84
C PRO A 108 -14.82 -5.96 -20.36
N ALA A 109 -15.22 -4.92 -21.07
CA ALA A 109 -15.34 -4.91 -22.53
C ALA A 109 -14.07 -4.43 -23.25
N TYR A 110 -12.91 -4.36 -22.57
CA TYR A 110 -11.66 -3.98 -23.22
C TYR A 110 -11.30 -4.96 -24.35
N THR A 111 -10.66 -4.43 -25.39
CA THR A 111 -10.27 -5.23 -26.56
C THR A 111 -8.75 -5.41 -26.65
N ARG A 112 -8.00 -4.44 -26.13
CA ARG A 112 -6.54 -4.47 -26.07
C ARG A 112 -6.03 -3.41 -25.08
N VAL A 113 -4.82 -3.59 -24.57
CA VAL A 113 -4.03 -2.52 -23.96
C VAL A 113 -3.46 -1.67 -25.10
N SER A 114 -3.89 -0.42 -25.18
CA SER A 114 -3.47 0.51 -26.27
C SER A 114 -2.28 1.37 -25.85
N SER A 115 -2.00 1.51 -24.56
CA SER A 115 -0.81 2.17 -24.05
C SER A 115 -0.50 1.70 -22.63
N ASP A 116 0.78 1.44 -22.37
CA ASP A 116 1.28 1.02 -21.07
C ASP A 116 1.66 2.20 -20.17
N PHE A 117 1.82 1.88 -18.87
CA PHE A 117 2.39 2.79 -17.86
C PHE A 117 3.86 3.06 -18.15
N GLY A 118 4.29 4.32 -17.94
CA GLY A 118 5.68 4.72 -18.03
C GLY A 118 6.00 5.62 -19.22
N TYR A 119 7.29 5.66 -19.61
CA TYR A 119 7.72 6.51 -20.71
C TYR A 119 7.22 6.00 -22.06
N ARG A 120 6.70 6.92 -22.88
CA ARG A 120 6.22 6.66 -24.25
C ARG A 120 6.37 7.89 -25.13
N ASP A 121 6.31 7.71 -26.43
CA ASP A 121 6.09 8.83 -27.36
C ASP A 121 4.73 9.46 -27.11
N LYS A 122 4.65 10.78 -27.24
CA LYS A 122 3.38 11.50 -27.07
C LYS A 122 2.39 11.08 -28.14
N PRO A 123 1.24 10.49 -27.79
CA PRO A 123 0.26 10.04 -28.77
C PRO A 123 -0.44 11.20 -29.51
N THR A 124 -0.47 12.38 -28.91
CA THR A 124 -1.04 13.60 -29.50
C THR A 124 -0.51 14.86 -28.79
N SER A 125 -0.73 16.02 -29.39
CA SER A 125 -0.43 17.30 -28.72
C SER A 125 -1.23 17.43 -27.42
N GLY A 126 -0.59 17.90 -26.35
CA GLY A 126 -1.17 17.98 -25.00
C GLY A 126 -1.06 16.72 -24.16
N ALA A 127 -0.72 15.57 -24.74
CA ALA A 127 -0.48 14.35 -23.97
C ALA A 127 0.93 14.34 -23.33
N SER A 128 1.06 13.65 -22.19
CA SER A 128 2.34 13.44 -21.50
C SER A 128 3.19 12.37 -22.18
N SER A 129 4.52 12.54 -22.13
CA SER A 129 5.49 11.49 -22.47
C SER A 129 5.74 10.50 -21.34
N TYR A 130 5.24 10.79 -20.14
CA TYR A 130 5.20 9.83 -19.04
C TYR A 130 3.74 9.48 -18.73
N HIS A 131 3.35 8.25 -19.02
CA HIS A 131 1.99 7.76 -18.88
C HIS A 131 1.74 7.29 -17.45
N GLN A 132 0.83 7.96 -16.74
CA GLN A 132 0.53 7.71 -15.32
C GLN A 132 -0.53 6.63 -15.09
N GLY A 133 -0.78 5.78 -16.09
CA GLY A 133 -1.76 4.72 -16.04
C GLY A 133 -1.60 3.74 -17.20
N VAL A 134 -2.63 2.98 -17.46
CA VAL A 134 -2.76 2.12 -18.65
C VAL A 134 -4.01 2.50 -19.42
N ASP A 135 -3.93 2.47 -20.73
CA ASP A 135 -5.08 2.75 -21.61
C ASP A 135 -5.67 1.45 -22.11
N LEU A 136 -6.92 1.20 -21.75
CA LEU A 136 -7.70 0.02 -22.09
C LEU A 136 -8.71 0.39 -23.18
N ALA A 137 -8.37 0.11 -24.45
CA ALA A 137 -9.27 0.36 -25.58
C ALA A 137 -10.53 -0.49 -25.45
N ALA A 138 -11.68 0.16 -25.57
CA ALA A 138 -13.01 -0.50 -25.48
C ALA A 138 -14.05 0.29 -26.28
N PRO A 139 -15.15 -0.33 -26.71
CA PRO A 139 -16.23 0.37 -27.40
C PRO A 139 -16.80 1.53 -26.57
N LYS A 140 -17.27 2.57 -27.25
CA LYS A 140 -17.99 3.68 -26.61
C LYS A 140 -19.15 3.17 -25.76
N ASN A 141 -19.34 3.79 -24.58
CA ASN A 141 -20.37 3.43 -23.60
C ASN A 141 -20.19 2.04 -22.93
N SER A 142 -19.07 1.36 -23.12
CA SER A 142 -18.74 0.18 -22.31
C SER A 142 -18.67 0.55 -20.83
N LEU A 143 -19.02 -0.40 -19.96
CA LEU A 143 -19.01 -0.18 -18.51
C LEU A 143 -17.58 0.07 -17.98
N ILE A 144 -17.47 1.03 -17.08
CA ILE A 144 -16.31 1.26 -16.24
C ILE A 144 -16.71 0.91 -14.81
N LEU A 145 -15.93 0.01 -14.19
CA LEU A 145 -16.19 -0.53 -12.87
C LEU A 145 -15.15 -0.03 -11.87
N ALA A 146 -15.56 0.20 -10.63
CA ALA A 146 -14.64 0.42 -9.52
C ALA A 146 -13.75 -0.81 -9.33
N ALA A 147 -12.45 -0.65 -9.41
CA ALA A 147 -11.50 -1.76 -9.28
C ALA A 147 -11.44 -2.32 -7.85
N ALA A 148 -11.66 -1.47 -6.85
CA ALA A 148 -11.73 -1.86 -5.43
C ALA A 148 -12.80 -1.04 -4.71
N GLY A 149 -13.18 -1.48 -3.50
CA GLY A 149 -14.05 -0.72 -2.61
C GLY A 149 -13.37 0.55 -2.09
N GLY A 150 -14.13 1.62 -1.88
CA GLY A 150 -13.58 2.89 -1.41
C GLY A 150 -14.59 4.02 -1.38
N THR A 151 -14.09 5.24 -1.31
CA THR A 151 -14.91 6.45 -1.34
C THR A 151 -14.53 7.30 -2.55
N ILE A 152 -15.49 7.70 -3.37
CA ILE A 152 -15.25 8.62 -4.48
C ILE A 152 -14.86 9.98 -3.91
N ILE A 153 -13.63 10.42 -4.17
CA ILE A 153 -13.11 11.72 -3.72
C ILE A 153 -13.23 12.80 -4.80
N ASN A 154 -13.23 12.39 -6.07
CA ASN A 154 -13.49 13.27 -7.21
C ASN A 154 -14.40 12.59 -8.23
N ALA A 155 -15.35 13.36 -8.76
CA ALA A 155 -16.23 13.01 -9.88
C ALA A 155 -16.53 14.30 -10.65
N SER A 156 -15.65 14.66 -11.61
CA SER A 156 -15.63 15.98 -12.24
C SER A 156 -15.20 15.87 -13.70
N SER A 157 -14.97 17.01 -14.33
CA SER A 157 -14.45 17.13 -15.70
C SER A 157 -13.22 18.02 -15.69
N HIS A 158 -12.21 17.65 -16.46
CA HIS A 158 -10.97 18.39 -16.62
C HIS A 158 -10.58 18.43 -18.10
N TYR A 159 -9.90 19.48 -18.56
CA TYR A 159 -9.59 19.65 -19.98
C TYR A 159 -8.75 18.50 -20.55
N GLU A 160 -7.85 17.95 -19.76
CA GLU A 160 -6.94 16.85 -20.13
C GLU A 160 -7.57 15.48 -19.88
N MET A 161 -8.08 15.25 -18.65
CA MET A 161 -8.62 13.97 -18.21
C MET A 161 -10.03 13.69 -18.75
N GLY A 162 -10.70 14.69 -19.32
CA GLY A 162 -12.11 14.59 -19.70
C GLY A 162 -13.01 14.41 -18.47
N ASN A 163 -14.08 13.66 -18.61
CA ASN A 163 -14.88 13.23 -17.47
C ASN A 163 -14.13 12.12 -16.74
N TYR A 164 -13.98 12.28 -15.42
CA TYR A 164 -13.20 11.33 -14.61
C TYR A 164 -13.83 11.08 -13.25
N VAL A 165 -13.43 9.96 -12.67
CA VAL A 165 -13.71 9.57 -11.27
C VAL A 165 -12.41 9.18 -10.62
N GLU A 166 -12.23 9.60 -9.36
CA GLU A 166 -11.13 9.18 -8.50
C GLU A 166 -11.68 8.59 -7.21
N ILE A 167 -11.14 7.43 -6.80
CA ILE A 167 -11.58 6.67 -5.63
C ILE A 167 -10.40 6.55 -4.67
N ASP A 168 -10.63 6.92 -3.41
CA ASP A 168 -9.74 6.64 -2.28
C ASP A 168 -10.12 5.28 -1.66
N HIS A 169 -9.16 4.35 -1.64
CA HIS A 169 -9.31 3.01 -1.08
C HIS A 169 -8.76 2.89 0.34
N GLY A 170 -8.32 4.04 0.93
CA GLY A 170 -7.64 4.08 2.20
C GLY A 170 -6.12 3.87 2.07
N HIS A 171 -5.41 4.13 3.17
CA HIS A 171 -3.94 3.94 3.27
C HIS A 171 -3.13 4.63 2.17
N GLY A 172 -3.66 5.73 1.60
CA GLY A 172 -3.03 6.48 0.51
C GLY A 172 -3.12 5.83 -0.86
N LEU A 173 -3.88 4.74 -1.03
CA LEU A 173 -4.12 4.08 -2.30
C LEU A 173 -5.32 4.72 -3.00
N HIS A 174 -5.11 5.23 -4.22
CA HIS A 174 -6.17 5.80 -5.05
C HIS A 174 -6.17 5.15 -6.43
N THR A 175 -7.35 5.10 -7.05
CA THR A 175 -7.52 4.80 -8.47
C THR A 175 -8.20 5.95 -9.19
N ILE A 176 -7.78 6.21 -10.43
CA ILE A 176 -8.36 7.24 -11.28
C ILE A 176 -8.79 6.64 -12.61
N TYR A 177 -9.97 7.07 -13.08
CA TYR A 177 -10.65 6.56 -14.27
C TYR A 177 -11.01 7.76 -15.15
N MET A 178 -10.35 7.89 -16.33
CA MET A 178 -10.48 9.09 -17.16
C MET A 178 -11.11 8.80 -18.53
N HIS A 179 -11.34 9.88 -19.27
CA HIS A 179 -11.86 9.91 -20.64
C HIS A 179 -13.29 9.35 -20.79
N MET A 180 -14.05 9.34 -19.68
CA MET A 180 -15.44 8.82 -19.70
C MET A 180 -16.33 9.62 -20.66
N GLU A 181 -17.23 8.93 -21.35
CA GLU A 181 -18.37 9.60 -22.04
C GLU A 181 -19.27 10.27 -21.01
N SER A 182 -19.61 9.51 -19.96
CA SER A 182 -20.38 10.01 -18.82
C SER A 182 -20.06 9.21 -17.57
N ARG A 183 -20.26 9.83 -16.42
CA ARG A 183 -20.24 9.17 -15.12
C ARG A 183 -21.58 8.51 -14.83
N ALA A 184 -21.59 7.41 -14.10
CA ALA A 184 -22.82 6.85 -13.54
C ALA A 184 -23.50 7.87 -12.63
N SER A 185 -24.83 7.89 -12.57
CA SER A 185 -25.59 8.85 -11.75
C SER A 185 -25.30 8.71 -10.25
N SER A 186 -24.89 7.52 -9.80
CA SER A 186 -24.43 7.20 -8.45
C SER A 186 -23.00 7.66 -8.17
N ALA A 187 -22.19 7.89 -9.21
CA ALA A 187 -20.77 8.25 -9.06
C ALA A 187 -20.61 9.74 -8.70
N LYS A 188 -20.83 10.07 -7.44
CA LYS A 188 -20.71 11.42 -6.87
C LYS A 188 -19.64 11.46 -5.79
N LYS A 189 -18.98 12.61 -5.63
CA LYS A 189 -18.03 12.83 -4.51
C LYS A 189 -18.69 12.49 -3.17
N GLY A 190 -18.01 11.72 -2.33
CA GLY A 190 -18.46 11.24 -1.03
C GLY A 190 -19.20 9.90 -1.08
N THR A 191 -19.55 9.37 -2.27
CA THR A 191 -20.22 8.07 -2.38
C THR A 191 -19.23 6.95 -2.08
N LYS A 192 -19.65 6.00 -1.23
CA LYS A 192 -18.94 4.72 -1.02
C LYS A 192 -19.31 3.76 -2.14
N VAL A 193 -18.30 3.09 -2.68
CA VAL A 193 -18.46 2.08 -3.73
C VAL A 193 -17.81 0.77 -3.31
N SER A 194 -18.32 -0.32 -3.84
CA SER A 194 -17.75 -1.66 -3.75
C SER A 194 -17.01 -2.01 -5.05
N ALA A 195 -16.04 -2.94 -4.97
CA ALA A 195 -15.38 -3.45 -6.16
C ALA A 195 -16.37 -4.09 -7.14
N GLY A 196 -16.41 -3.56 -8.37
CA GLY A 196 -17.33 -3.97 -9.43
C GLY A 196 -18.57 -3.07 -9.59
N ASP A 197 -18.76 -2.05 -8.76
CA ASP A 197 -19.81 -1.07 -8.96
C ASP A 197 -19.58 -0.26 -10.23
N VAL A 198 -20.63 0.02 -11.00
CA VAL A 198 -20.55 0.85 -12.20
C VAL A 198 -20.35 2.31 -11.79
N ILE A 199 -19.24 2.90 -12.25
CA ILE A 199 -18.87 4.30 -11.95
C ILE A 199 -18.93 5.21 -13.18
N GLY A 200 -18.99 4.66 -14.37
CA GLY A 200 -19.05 5.42 -15.61
C GLY A 200 -19.04 4.57 -16.87
N TYR A 201 -18.87 5.23 -17.99
CA TYR A 201 -18.93 4.64 -19.32
C TYR A 201 -17.76 5.13 -20.17
N VAL A 202 -17.14 4.22 -20.92
CA VAL A 202 -16.01 4.51 -21.81
C VAL A 202 -16.38 5.58 -22.84
N GLY A 203 -15.50 6.57 -22.96
CA GLY A 203 -15.64 7.67 -23.90
C GLY A 203 -14.31 8.04 -24.55
N GLN A 204 -14.27 9.29 -25.05
CA GLN A 204 -13.10 9.92 -25.67
C GLN A 204 -13.03 11.40 -25.26
N THR A 205 -13.48 11.74 -24.05
CA THR A 205 -13.45 13.13 -23.57
C THR A 205 -12.07 13.54 -23.10
N GLY A 206 -11.76 14.84 -23.14
CA GLY A 206 -10.42 15.34 -22.80
C GLY A 206 -9.40 15.12 -23.92
N VAL A 207 -8.13 14.93 -23.55
CA VAL A 207 -7.03 14.68 -24.50
C VAL A 207 -6.93 13.18 -24.78
N ALA A 208 -7.73 12.68 -25.71
CA ALA A 208 -7.83 11.26 -26.07
C ALA A 208 -7.89 11.08 -27.59
N THR A 209 -7.19 10.08 -28.13
CA THR A 209 -7.12 9.80 -29.57
C THR A 209 -8.12 8.74 -30.04
N GLY A 210 -8.83 8.09 -29.14
CA GLY A 210 -9.82 7.05 -29.43
C GLY A 210 -10.58 6.65 -28.17
N TYR A 211 -11.60 5.80 -28.32
CA TYR A 211 -12.37 5.29 -27.19
C TYR A 211 -11.54 4.34 -26.33
N HIS A 212 -11.31 4.70 -25.07
CA HIS A 212 -10.61 3.90 -24.09
C HIS A 212 -10.94 4.33 -22.65
N LEU A 213 -10.65 3.48 -21.69
CA LEU A 213 -10.49 3.84 -20.30
C LEU A 213 -9.00 4.10 -20.04
N HIS A 214 -8.64 5.29 -19.59
CA HIS A 214 -7.36 5.48 -18.88
C HIS A 214 -7.56 5.09 -17.41
N PHE A 215 -6.79 4.10 -16.94
CA PHE A 215 -6.82 3.60 -15.58
C PHE A 215 -5.46 3.85 -14.90
N GLY A 216 -5.47 4.72 -13.89
CA GLY A 216 -4.30 5.06 -13.09
C GLY A 216 -4.42 4.54 -11.66
N VAL A 217 -3.28 4.21 -11.06
CA VAL A 217 -3.15 3.88 -9.64
C VAL A 217 -2.09 4.78 -9.02
N SER A 218 -2.40 5.37 -7.87
CA SER A 218 -1.41 6.13 -7.11
C SER A 218 -1.37 5.68 -5.65
N VAL A 219 -0.16 5.77 -5.08
CA VAL A 219 0.09 5.46 -3.67
C VAL A 219 0.80 6.66 -3.05
N ASN A 220 0.18 7.22 -2.02
CA ASN A 220 0.67 8.44 -1.35
C ASN A 220 0.98 9.58 -2.34
N GLY A 221 0.12 9.74 -3.36
CA GLY A 221 0.24 10.78 -4.38
C GLY A 221 1.25 10.47 -5.49
N THR A 222 1.93 9.33 -5.48
CA THR A 222 2.85 8.90 -6.55
C THR A 222 2.18 7.86 -7.42
N TYR A 223 2.13 8.08 -8.74
CA TYR A 223 1.59 7.10 -9.68
C TYR A 223 2.53 5.90 -9.80
N VAL A 224 1.93 4.72 -9.76
CA VAL A 224 2.60 3.42 -9.85
C VAL A 224 1.96 2.57 -10.95
N SER A 225 2.68 1.53 -11.42
CA SER A 225 2.15 0.67 -12.48
C SER A 225 0.85 -0.01 -12.04
N PRO A 226 -0.27 0.17 -12.77
CA PRO A 226 -1.52 -0.53 -12.48
C PRO A 226 -1.40 -2.06 -12.50
N TRP A 227 -0.43 -2.61 -13.24
CA TRP A 227 -0.18 -4.06 -13.31
C TRP A 227 0.22 -4.69 -11.98
N ASN A 228 0.64 -3.89 -11.01
CA ASN A 228 0.88 -4.36 -9.65
C ASN A 228 -0.42 -4.62 -8.86
N TYR A 229 -1.59 -4.18 -9.39
CA TYR A 229 -2.88 -4.18 -8.70
C TYR A 229 -3.98 -4.92 -9.44
N ILE A 230 -3.93 -4.97 -10.76
CA ILE A 230 -4.86 -5.71 -11.61
C ILE A 230 -4.10 -6.79 -12.38
N PRO A 231 -4.76 -7.92 -12.74
CA PRO A 231 -4.13 -8.94 -13.59
C PRO A 231 -3.66 -8.36 -14.93
N ASP A 232 -2.44 -8.66 -15.35
CA ASP A 232 -2.00 -8.35 -16.71
C ASP A 232 -2.65 -9.35 -17.67
N PRO A 233 -3.45 -8.90 -18.65
CA PRO A 233 -4.20 -9.80 -19.52
C PRO A 233 -3.37 -10.35 -20.71
N ARG A 234 -2.11 -9.98 -20.81
CA ARG A 234 -1.18 -10.34 -21.91
C ARG A 234 -0.40 -11.59 -21.63
#